data_e8c66f76bd1e1214b44e9cde42b78e3f
#
_entry.id   e8c66f76bd1e1214b44e9cde42b78e3f
#
_cell.length_a   1.000
_cell.length_b   1.000
_cell.length_c   1.000
_cell.angle_alpha   90.00
_cell.angle_beta   90.00
_cell.angle_gamma   90.00
#
_symmetry.space_group_name_H-M   'P 1'
#
loop_
_entity.id
_entity.type
_entity.pdbx_description
1 polymer ?
#
loop_
_entity_poly.entity_id
_entity_poly.type
_entity_poly.pdbx_seq_one_letter_code
_entity_poly.pdbx_strand_id
1 'polypeptide(L)'
;MSFTKWHENQIEKNLNMFGLSTYQGFWISFIKGLIFGAIIMWFVGCKEQVVIKKAPTTKSEVSTEIQSDYSIGVKGNCGMCKTTIEKAVKELDFVSDAEWGIQSKILDVKFNDPSNFDLDILNSAITESGYETMNTTANQVSYDALPMCCKYDRNMQVYSSKSD
;
A
#
# COMPACT_ATOMS: atom_id res chain seq x y z
N MET A 1 30.38 -22.07 36.46
CA MET A 1 29.22 -21.33 37.01
C MET A 1 28.16 -21.24 35.93
N SER A 2 26.94 -21.77 36.21
CA SER A 2 25.86 -21.76 35.22
C SER A 2 25.37 -20.33 35.01
N PHE A 3 25.10 -19.95 33.77
CA PHE A 3 24.55 -18.65 33.37
C PHE A 3 23.29 -18.25 34.18
N THR A 4 22.49 -19.22 34.53
CA THR A 4 21.29 -19.05 35.38
C THR A 4 21.60 -18.52 36.77
N LYS A 5 22.61 -19.06 37.43
CA LYS A 5 23.02 -18.61 38.80
C LYS A 5 23.63 -17.19 38.77
N TRP A 6 24.32 -16.81 37.70
CA TRP A 6 24.82 -15.46 37.53
C TRP A 6 23.68 -14.46 37.35
N HIS A 7 22.67 -14.83 36.58
CA HIS A 7 21.51 -13.97 36.30
C HIS A 7 20.64 -13.76 37.55
N GLU A 8 20.41 -14.80 38.34
CA GLU A 8 19.69 -14.73 39.64
C GLU A 8 20.39 -13.78 40.62
N ASN A 9 21.71 -13.86 40.72
CA ASN A 9 22.50 -13.04 41.62
C ASN A 9 22.50 -11.56 41.21
N GLN A 10 22.38 -11.24 39.94
CA GLN A 10 22.26 -9.86 39.47
C GLN A 10 20.88 -9.27 39.76
N ILE A 11 19.83 -10.08 39.64
CA ILE A 11 18.46 -9.66 39.94
C ILE A 11 18.29 -9.37 41.44
N GLU A 12 18.78 -10.25 42.32
CA GLU A 12 18.72 -10.04 43.78
C GLU A 12 19.51 -8.80 44.24
N LYS A 13 20.66 -8.55 43.65
CA LYS A 13 21.47 -7.38 43.95
C LYS A 13 20.78 -6.07 43.62
N ASN A 14 20.10 -6.04 42.47
CA ASN A 14 19.37 -4.86 42.03
C ASN A 14 18.08 -4.64 42.84
N LEU A 15 17.36 -5.71 43.18
CA LEU A 15 16.17 -5.63 44.02
C LEU A 15 16.47 -5.14 45.46
N ASN A 16 17.56 -5.63 46.05
CA ASN A 16 18.00 -5.20 47.39
C ASN A 16 18.44 -3.73 47.43
N MET A 17 19.00 -3.19 46.36
CA MET A 17 19.41 -1.79 46.27
C MET A 17 18.21 -0.83 46.29
N PHE A 18 17.03 -1.30 45.83
CA PHE A 18 15.79 -0.51 45.83
C PHE A 18 14.82 -0.88 46.97
N GLY A 19 15.20 -1.78 47.88
CA GLY A 19 14.37 -2.18 49.02
C GLY A 19 13.08 -2.90 48.63
N LEU A 20 13.03 -3.49 47.44
CA LEU A 20 11.85 -4.13 46.87
C LEU A 20 11.87 -5.65 47.10
N SER A 21 10.73 -6.20 47.54
CA SER A 21 10.52 -7.63 47.59
C SER A 21 10.50 -8.26 46.18
N THR A 22 10.97 -9.50 46.06
CA THR A 22 10.91 -10.30 44.81
C THR A 22 9.54 -10.25 44.15
N TYR A 23 8.49 -10.24 44.93
CA TYR A 23 7.11 -10.13 44.46
C TYR A 23 6.79 -8.75 43.83
N GLN A 24 7.30 -7.68 44.42
CA GLN A 24 7.13 -6.32 43.90
C GLN A 24 7.95 -6.11 42.62
N GLY A 25 9.13 -6.71 42.54
CA GLY A 25 9.95 -6.70 41.31
C GLY A 25 9.26 -7.35 40.11
N PHE A 26 8.54 -8.45 40.36
CA PHE A 26 7.75 -9.13 39.32
C PHE A 26 6.61 -8.25 38.78
N TRP A 27 5.88 -7.58 39.68
CA TRP A 27 4.80 -6.67 39.30
C TRP A 27 5.30 -5.44 38.54
N ILE A 28 6.44 -4.90 38.92
CA ILE A 28 7.05 -3.75 38.21
C ILE A 28 7.47 -4.13 36.81
N SER A 29 8.03 -5.32 36.61
CA SER A 29 8.39 -5.84 35.28
C SER A 29 7.17 -6.07 34.40
N PHE A 30 6.07 -6.59 34.98
CA PHE A 30 4.81 -6.82 34.28
C PHE A 30 4.14 -5.50 33.84
N ILE A 31 4.11 -4.50 34.73
CA ILE A 31 3.58 -3.16 34.43
C ILE A 31 4.42 -2.46 33.36
N LYS A 32 5.76 -2.56 33.42
CA LYS A 32 6.65 -2.05 32.35
C LYS A 32 6.34 -2.68 31.01
N GLY A 33 6.12 -3.99 30.94
CA GLY A 33 5.75 -4.69 29.71
C GLY A 33 4.41 -4.23 29.14
N LEU A 34 3.40 -4.02 30.01
CA LEU A 34 2.09 -3.52 29.61
C LEU A 34 2.16 -2.07 29.07
N ILE A 35 2.91 -1.20 29.73
CA ILE A 35 3.10 0.20 29.29
C ILE A 35 3.86 0.25 27.96
N PHE A 36 4.90 -0.56 27.80
CA PHE A 36 5.69 -0.62 26.57
C PHE A 36 4.86 -1.19 25.41
N GLY A 37 4.04 -2.21 25.70
CA GLY A 37 3.09 -2.77 24.72
C GLY A 37 2.02 -1.76 24.31
N ALA A 38 1.47 -1.00 25.26
CA ALA A 38 0.48 0.05 24.98
C ALA A 38 1.07 1.22 24.16
N ILE A 39 2.33 1.60 24.46
CA ILE A 39 3.03 2.63 23.69
C ILE A 39 3.31 2.16 22.27
N ILE A 40 3.75 0.92 22.08
CA ILE A 40 3.94 0.34 20.74
C ILE A 40 2.60 0.25 19.99
N MET A 41 1.53 -0.20 20.65
CA MET A 41 0.18 -0.19 20.07
C MET A 41 -0.28 1.21 19.69
N TRP A 42 0.05 2.22 20.49
CA TRP A 42 -0.29 3.60 20.16
C TRP A 42 0.53 4.16 19.00
N PHE A 43 1.82 3.82 18.92
CA PHE A 43 2.68 4.24 17.79
C PHE A 43 2.38 3.47 16.49
N VAL A 44 2.00 2.20 16.57
CA VAL A 44 1.62 1.37 15.41
C VAL A 44 0.15 1.58 15.03
N GLY A 45 -0.71 1.92 16.00
CA GLY A 45 -2.15 2.15 15.81
C GLY A 45 -2.55 3.55 15.33
N CYS A 46 -1.59 4.45 15.14
CA CYS A 46 -1.91 5.80 14.68
C CYS A 46 -1.77 5.90 13.16
N LYS A 47 -2.66 5.22 12.43
CA LYS A 47 -3.19 5.62 11.12
C LYS A 47 -4.13 4.55 10.56
N GLU A 48 -5.29 4.40 11.17
CA GLU A 48 -6.49 4.01 10.44
C GLU A 48 -7.70 4.55 11.19
N GLN A 49 -8.24 5.62 10.69
CA GLN A 49 -9.59 6.05 11.02
C GLN A 49 -10.55 5.07 10.35
N VAL A 50 -10.77 3.92 11.00
CA VAL A 50 -11.94 3.11 10.67
C VAL A 50 -13.13 3.72 11.38
N VAL A 51 -13.85 4.56 10.68
CA VAL A 51 -15.21 4.93 11.06
C VAL A 51 -16.10 3.73 10.75
N ILE A 52 -16.32 2.88 11.76
CA ILE A 52 -17.41 1.92 11.73
C ILE A 52 -18.70 2.69 11.92
N LYS A 53 -19.37 3.01 10.84
CA LYS A 53 -20.81 3.33 10.85
C LYS A 53 -21.59 2.19 10.20
N LYS A 54 -22.15 1.38 11.10
CA LYS A 54 -23.39 0.59 11.01
C LYS A 54 -24.12 0.70 9.66
N ALA A 55 -24.30 -0.44 9.00
CA ALA A 55 -25.20 -0.59 7.86
C ALA A 55 -26.65 -0.23 8.24
N PRO A 56 -27.44 0.29 7.29
CA PRO A 56 -28.12 -0.61 6.38
C PRO A 56 -28.22 -0.12 4.93
N THR A 57 -28.18 -1.10 4.04
CA THR A 57 -28.98 -1.24 2.81
C THR A 57 -29.01 -0.11 1.77
N THR A 58 -28.48 -0.45 0.59
CA THR A 58 -28.95 0.01 -0.73
C THR A 58 -28.77 1.49 -1.05
N LYS A 59 -27.79 1.77 -1.80
CA LYS A 59 -27.84 2.50 -3.06
C LYS A 59 -26.51 3.12 -3.42
N SER A 60 -26.12 2.79 -4.62
CA SER A 60 -25.37 3.71 -5.49
C SER A 60 -24.07 4.22 -4.89
N GLU A 61 -23.00 3.57 -5.26
CA GLU A 61 -21.71 4.23 -5.36
C GLU A 61 -21.95 5.51 -6.17
N VAL A 62 -21.91 6.62 -5.46
CA VAL A 62 -21.63 7.88 -6.09
C VAL A 62 -20.17 7.75 -6.52
N SER A 63 -19.95 7.19 -7.71
CA SER A 63 -18.78 7.51 -8.49
C SER A 63 -18.81 9.04 -8.61
N THR A 64 -17.97 9.71 -7.84
CA THR A 64 -17.51 11.02 -8.25
C THR A 64 -16.96 10.76 -9.65
N GLU A 65 -17.70 11.16 -10.68
CA GLU A 65 -17.19 11.17 -12.05
C GLU A 65 -15.96 12.07 -12.01
N ILE A 66 -14.81 11.44 -11.84
CA ILE A 66 -13.54 12.08 -12.16
C ILE A 66 -13.62 12.23 -13.66
N GLN A 67 -13.93 13.43 -14.09
CA GLN A 67 -13.95 13.75 -15.52
C GLN A 67 -12.51 13.58 -16.00
N SER A 68 -12.19 12.36 -16.47
CA SER A 68 -10.90 12.02 -17.05
C SER A 68 -10.86 12.50 -18.49
N ASP A 69 -9.71 12.99 -18.90
CA ASP A 69 -9.48 13.40 -20.28
C ASP A 69 -9.24 12.15 -21.16
N TYR A 70 -8.64 11.13 -20.57
CA TYR A 70 -8.34 9.87 -21.26
C TYR A 70 -8.46 8.67 -20.30
N SER A 71 -8.93 7.53 -20.82
CA SER A 71 -9.07 6.30 -20.06
C SER A 71 -8.56 5.11 -20.86
N ILE A 72 -7.72 4.28 -20.24
CA ILE A 72 -7.11 3.11 -20.87
C ILE A 72 -7.12 1.90 -19.94
N GLY A 73 -7.37 0.72 -20.50
CA GLY A 73 -7.27 -0.54 -19.76
C GLY A 73 -5.82 -0.90 -19.45
N VAL A 74 -5.51 -1.18 -18.20
CA VAL A 74 -4.18 -1.56 -17.72
C VAL A 74 -4.29 -2.80 -16.83
N LYS A 75 -3.50 -3.83 -17.13
CA LYS A 75 -3.49 -5.09 -16.39
C LYS A 75 -2.78 -4.92 -15.05
N GLY A 76 -3.36 -5.49 -14.00
CA GLY A 76 -2.82 -5.45 -12.64
C GLY A 76 -3.79 -6.10 -11.65
N ASN A 77 -3.37 -6.37 -10.40
CA ASN A 77 -4.15 -7.16 -9.45
C ASN A 77 -4.53 -6.42 -8.16
N CYS A 78 -3.68 -5.56 -7.65
CA CYS A 78 -3.77 -5.14 -6.24
C CYS A 78 -3.40 -3.66 -6.02
N GLY A 79 -3.50 -3.22 -4.76
CA GLY A 79 -3.17 -1.85 -4.39
C GLY A 79 -1.71 -1.44 -4.66
N MET A 80 -0.76 -2.37 -4.58
CA MET A 80 0.63 -2.08 -4.96
C MET A 80 0.76 -1.82 -6.46
N CYS A 81 0.03 -2.58 -7.30
CA CYS A 81 -0.05 -2.32 -8.73
C CYS A 81 -0.59 -0.91 -8.98
N LYS A 82 -1.68 -0.54 -8.28
CA LYS A 82 -2.27 0.81 -8.36
C LYS A 82 -1.21 1.89 -8.13
N THR A 83 -0.52 1.80 -7.00
CA THR A 83 0.52 2.79 -6.65
C THR A 83 1.63 2.89 -7.69
N THR A 84 2.07 1.75 -8.25
CA THR A 84 3.16 1.73 -9.23
C THR A 84 2.72 2.29 -10.58
N ILE A 85 1.54 1.89 -11.07
CA ILE A 85 0.96 2.38 -12.34
C ILE A 85 0.75 3.89 -12.27
N GLU A 86 0.06 4.36 -11.23
CA GLU A 86 -0.23 5.78 -11.05
C GLU A 86 1.03 6.62 -10.91
N LYS A 87 2.03 6.13 -10.18
CA LYS A 87 3.30 6.82 -10.04
C LYS A 87 4.00 6.98 -11.38
N ALA A 88 4.12 5.90 -12.15
CA ALA A 88 4.79 5.93 -13.46
C ALA A 88 4.14 6.93 -14.42
N VAL A 89 2.81 7.02 -14.39
CA VAL A 89 2.06 7.94 -15.26
C VAL A 89 2.11 9.38 -14.75
N LYS A 90 2.06 9.60 -13.44
CA LYS A 90 2.16 10.95 -12.84
C LYS A 90 3.54 11.60 -12.98
N GLU A 91 4.57 10.83 -13.33
CA GLU A 91 5.91 11.35 -13.64
C GLU A 91 5.99 11.98 -15.04
N LEU A 92 4.94 11.85 -15.87
CA LEU A 92 4.88 12.47 -17.19
C LEU A 92 4.47 13.95 -17.10
N ASP A 93 5.20 14.82 -17.77
CA ASP A 93 5.01 16.28 -17.69
C ASP A 93 3.61 16.76 -18.10
N PHE A 94 2.96 16.04 -19.00
CA PHE A 94 1.61 16.38 -19.48
C PHE A 94 0.48 15.87 -18.59
N VAL A 95 0.77 15.08 -17.55
CA VAL A 95 -0.21 14.47 -16.66
C VAL A 95 -0.39 15.32 -15.39
N SER A 96 -1.62 15.73 -15.09
CA SER A 96 -1.96 16.41 -13.84
C SER A 96 -2.35 15.42 -12.74
N ASP A 97 -3.09 14.37 -13.11
CA ASP A 97 -3.49 13.32 -12.20
C ASP A 97 -3.76 12.02 -12.94
N ALA A 98 -3.63 10.90 -12.23
CA ALA A 98 -3.92 9.57 -12.75
C ALA A 98 -4.49 8.68 -11.65
N GLU A 99 -5.58 7.97 -11.94
CA GLU A 99 -6.20 7.04 -11.02
C GLU A 99 -6.48 5.71 -11.70
N TRP A 100 -5.95 4.61 -11.14
CA TRP A 100 -6.20 3.27 -11.66
C TRP A 100 -7.17 2.49 -10.78
N GLY A 101 -8.25 2.03 -11.36
CA GLY A 101 -9.26 1.22 -10.67
C GLY A 101 -8.86 -0.24 -10.55
N ILE A 102 -8.72 -0.75 -9.31
CA ILE A 102 -8.34 -2.17 -9.07
C ILE A 102 -9.38 -3.14 -9.64
N GLN A 103 -10.65 -2.81 -9.57
CA GLN A 103 -11.75 -3.66 -10.06
C GLN A 103 -12.01 -3.44 -11.55
N SER A 104 -12.07 -2.19 -11.98
CA SER A 104 -12.34 -1.81 -13.37
C SER A 104 -11.17 -2.12 -14.32
N LYS A 105 -9.93 -2.15 -13.77
CA LYS A 105 -8.70 -2.23 -14.56
C LYS A 105 -8.53 -1.06 -15.54
N ILE A 106 -9.19 0.03 -15.28
CA ILE A 106 -9.13 1.25 -16.08
C ILE A 106 -8.24 2.25 -15.36
N LEU A 107 -7.34 2.85 -16.12
CA LEU A 107 -6.53 3.99 -15.73
C LEU A 107 -7.17 5.24 -16.32
N ASP A 108 -7.65 6.10 -15.46
CA ASP A 108 -8.19 7.40 -15.78
C ASP A 108 -7.09 8.45 -15.62
N VAL A 109 -6.83 9.21 -16.67
CA VAL A 109 -5.75 10.20 -16.73
C VAL A 109 -6.34 11.57 -16.97
N LYS A 110 -5.84 12.57 -16.23
CA LYS A 110 -6.10 13.99 -16.45
C LYS A 110 -4.84 14.68 -16.95
N PHE A 111 -4.99 15.58 -17.88
CA PHE A 111 -3.89 16.30 -18.48
C PHE A 111 -3.74 17.71 -17.90
N ASN A 112 -2.49 18.20 -17.82
CA ASN A 112 -2.20 19.60 -17.61
C ASN A 112 -2.50 20.40 -18.87
N ASP A 113 -2.13 19.82 -20.02
CA ASP A 113 -2.33 20.37 -21.35
C ASP A 113 -2.60 19.23 -22.34
N PRO A 114 -3.84 19.07 -22.82
CA PRO A 114 -4.18 18.01 -23.78
C PRO A 114 -3.42 18.09 -25.10
N SER A 115 -2.89 19.26 -25.46
CA SER A 115 -2.13 19.44 -26.71
C SER A 115 -0.77 18.74 -26.70
N ASN A 116 -0.24 18.44 -25.52
CA ASN A 116 1.04 17.74 -25.33
C ASN A 116 0.87 16.23 -25.07
N PHE A 117 -0.37 15.74 -25.14
CA PHE A 117 -0.64 14.32 -24.92
C PHE A 117 -0.04 13.45 -26.02
N ASP A 118 0.72 12.46 -25.62
CA ASP A 118 1.30 11.44 -26.48
C ASP A 118 1.00 10.04 -25.92
N LEU A 119 0.22 9.27 -26.68
CA LEU A 119 -0.20 7.94 -26.29
C LEU A 119 0.98 6.95 -26.22
N ASP A 120 1.97 7.10 -27.07
CA ASP A 120 3.13 6.21 -27.10
C ASP A 120 4.02 6.44 -25.87
N ILE A 121 4.15 7.70 -25.43
CA ILE A 121 4.85 8.04 -24.20
C ILE A 121 4.10 7.47 -22.99
N LEU A 122 2.78 7.62 -22.93
CA LEU A 122 1.94 7.06 -21.88
C LEU A 122 2.08 5.52 -21.82
N ASN A 123 1.94 4.84 -22.95
CA ASN A 123 2.11 3.40 -23.04
C ASN A 123 3.52 2.95 -22.61
N SER A 124 4.56 3.69 -23.02
CA SER A 124 5.95 3.40 -22.65
C SER A 124 6.16 3.47 -21.15
N ALA A 125 5.68 4.52 -20.48
CA ALA A 125 5.78 4.67 -19.05
C ALA A 125 5.11 3.50 -18.29
N ILE A 126 3.94 3.07 -18.74
CA ILE A 126 3.23 1.92 -18.15
C ILE A 126 4.01 0.62 -18.38
N THR A 127 4.49 0.37 -19.61
CA THR A 127 5.17 -0.89 -19.94
C THR A 127 6.56 -0.99 -19.35
N GLU A 128 7.27 0.11 -19.20
CA GLU A 128 8.55 0.16 -18.48
C GLU A 128 8.40 -0.11 -16.98
N SER A 129 7.26 0.27 -16.40
CA SER A 129 6.92 -0.07 -15.02
C SER A 129 6.52 -1.55 -14.82
N GLY A 130 6.46 -2.35 -15.89
CA GLY A 130 6.18 -3.78 -15.88
C GLY A 130 4.71 -4.14 -16.09
N TYR A 131 3.85 -3.16 -16.38
CA TYR A 131 2.42 -3.40 -16.63
C TYR A 131 2.08 -3.33 -18.11
N GLU A 132 0.99 -3.98 -18.49
CA GLU A 132 0.51 -4.03 -19.87
C GLU A 132 -0.75 -3.20 -20.02
N THR A 133 -0.84 -2.48 -21.12
CA THR A 133 -2.08 -1.81 -21.53
C THR A 133 -2.89 -2.71 -22.45
N MET A 134 -4.09 -2.28 -22.82
CA MET A 134 -4.87 -2.94 -23.87
C MET A 134 -4.15 -2.93 -25.24
N ASN A 135 -3.24 -1.98 -25.46
CA ASN A 135 -2.59 -1.75 -26.75
C ASN A 135 -1.14 -2.25 -26.80
N THR A 136 -0.44 -2.32 -25.64
CA THR A 136 0.99 -2.63 -25.58
C THR A 136 1.30 -3.62 -24.47
N THR A 137 2.28 -4.48 -24.73
CA THR A 137 2.78 -5.47 -23.79
C THR A 137 4.06 -4.98 -23.12
N ALA A 138 4.19 -5.23 -21.80
CA ALA A 138 5.43 -4.99 -21.09
C ALA A 138 6.53 -5.91 -21.60
N ASN A 139 7.77 -5.42 -21.58
CA ASN A 139 8.90 -6.31 -21.85
C ASN A 139 9.05 -7.34 -20.73
N GLN A 140 9.64 -8.48 -21.04
CA GLN A 140 9.74 -9.59 -20.10
C GLN A 140 10.55 -9.22 -18.84
N VAL A 141 11.59 -8.41 -19.00
CA VAL A 141 12.46 -8.01 -17.88
C VAL A 141 11.71 -7.15 -16.88
N SER A 142 10.95 -6.14 -17.34
CA SER A 142 10.15 -5.28 -16.48
C SER A 142 9.04 -6.06 -15.77
N TYR A 143 8.36 -6.97 -16.49
CA TYR A 143 7.37 -7.84 -15.88
C TYR A 143 8.00 -8.77 -14.83
N ASP A 144 9.16 -9.37 -15.11
CA ASP A 144 9.82 -10.28 -14.19
C ASP A 144 10.35 -9.59 -12.94
N ALA A 145 10.64 -8.31 -13.02
CA ALA A 145 11.04 -7.48 -11.88
C ALA A 145 9.89 -7.17 -10.91
N LEU A 146 8.63 -7.36 -11.32
CA LEU A 146 7.48 -7.14 -10.44
C LEU A 146 7.49 -8.10 -9.23
N PRO A 147 7.11 -7.61 -8.02
CA PRO A 147 6.88 -8.47 -6.87
C PRO A 147 5.84 -9.55 -7.16
N MET A 148 5.93 -10.70 -6.49
CA MET A 148 5.04 -11.85 -6.71
C MET A 148 3.55 -11.49 -6.63
N CYS A 149 3.17 -10.61 -5.70
CA CYS A 149 1.78 -10.15 -5.55
C CYS A 149 1.30 -9.23 -6.69
N CYS A 150 2.24 -8.67 -7.48
CA CYS A 150 1.96 -7.83 -8.64
C CYS A 150 2.00 -8.60 -9.97
N LYS A 151 2.37 -9.89 -9.95
CA LYS A 151 2.30 -10.75 -11.13
C LYS A 151 0.83 -10.97 -11.51
N TYR A 152 0.40 -10.33 -12.57
CA TYR A 152 -0.94 -10.45 -13.11
C TYR A 152 -0.99 -11.52 -14.22
N ASP A 153 -2.19 -12.01 -14.54
CA ASP A 153 -2.38 -12.88 -15.69
C ASP A 153 -2.24 -12.06 -16.98
N ARG A 154 -1.22 -12.34 -17.78
CA ARG A 154 -0.96 -11.65 -19.04
C ARG A 154 -2.06 -11.89 -20.10
N ASN A 155 -2.87 -12.94 -19.94
CA ASN A 155 -4.04 -13.19 -20.79
C ASN A 155 -5.30 -12.42 -20.33
N MET A 156 -5.21 -11.69 -19.21
CA MET A 156 -6.31 -10.87 -18.73
C MET A 156 -6.75 -9.88 -19.81
N GLN A 157 -8.06 -9.85 -20.08
CA GLN A 157 -8.63 -8.85 -20.97
C GLN A 157 -8.93 -7.55 -20.21
N VAL A 158 -8.52 -6.45 -20.78
CA VAL A 158 -8.79 -5.11 -20.25
C VAL A 158 -9.31 -4.23 -21.39
N TYR A 159 -10.20 -3.30 -21.05
CA TYR A 159 -10.90 -2.48 -22.00
C TYR A 159 -10.80 -1.00 -21.59
N SER A 160 -10.93 -0.07 -22.54
CA SER A 160 -11.10 1.34 -22.23
C SER A 160 -12.56 1.62 -21.87
N SER A 161 -12.79 2.61 -21.00
CA SER A 161 -14.14 3.01 -20.61
C SER A 161 -14.86 3.83 -21.69
N LYS A 162 -14.12 4.39 -22.64
CA LYS A 162 -14.69 5.05 -23.82
C LYS A 162 -14.83 4.02 -24.95
N SER A 163 -15.99 3.41 -25.05
CA SER A 163 -16.48 2.91 -26.34
C SER A 163 -16.91 4.15 -27.14
N ASP A 164 -16.36 4.29 -28.32
CA ASP A 164 -16.82 5.24 -29.34
C ASP A 164 -18.34 5.18 -29.53
#